data_5a7b95b10cbce2a8e184d6523ba4e794
#
_entry.id   5a7b95b10cbce2a8e184d6523ba4e794
#
_cell.length_a   1.000
_cell.length_b   1.000
_cell.length_c   1.000
_cell.angle_alpha   90.00
_cell.angle_beta   90.00
_cell.angle_gamma   90.00
#
_symmetry.space_group_name_H-M   'P 1'
#
loop_
_entity.id
_entity.type
_entity.pdbx_description
1 polymer ?
#
loop_
_entity_poly.entity_id
_entity_poly.type
_entity_poly.pdbx_seq_one_letter_code
_entity_poly.pdbx_strand_id
1 'polypeptide(L)'
;LIVDDDTSFRTRCREWLGSTCEVMESTTPQGALQLLQKRPFDVVLLDVRFDNIANGEEAGLEFLPELQKLPEVPQVFLLTGHDVAADTLRWGSQAARYGVEVLHKSHLTPQELQVRLRTVLERRRAFPEWQEFLQRFGILSCSGRMEEVARRIRAYSMVEEPVLILGETGTGKSLVARALHDASPRAKGPFQDWHVSAVPLDLLSRELFGAEAGAYTGAARRTDGAFHAANGGTLFLDEIGELTAEAQVVLLKAIEEKQIRRLGSTTAERVDVRIIAATNRPWEELRGRFREDFFYRITAFTIELPALRERPEDIALLARHLLQQHGCELVPAAEEVLLEYHWPGNVRELQHILKRVQVEATLEGTRTITSRLVRKVLQEHAQVPSSAVESLVDARLRTECQKIWEALRKHGGNVTRAAKELGIRRETLSRKISELKERCRELGYEIDPVLCKGKNSGKSSTNGAQQ
;
A
#
# COMPACT_ATOMS: atom_id res chain seq x y z
N LEU A 1 -28.44 11.85 16.91
CA LEU A 1 -28.70 13.29 16.99
C LEU A 1 -29.90 13.65 16.12
N ILE A 2 -30.85 14.42 16.60
CA ILE A 2 -31.94 14.97 15.82
C ILE A 2 -31.69 16.47 15.65
N VAL A 3 -31.68 16.95 14.42
CA VAL A 3 -31.40 18.35 14.05
C VAL A 3 -32.59 18.86 13.24
N ASP A 4 -33.46 19.61 13.91
CA ASP A 4 -34.74 20.06 13.37
C ASP A 4 -35.23 21.24 14.22
N ASP A 5 -35.82 22.28 13.66
CA ASP A 5 -36.34 23.40 14.42
C ASP A 5 -37.79 23.17 14.91
N ASP A 6 -38.54 22.21 14.30
CA ASP A 6 -39.87 21.82 14.76
C ASP A 6 -39.77 20.98 16.04
N THR A 7 -40.17 21.61 17.16
CA THR A 7 -40.20 20.99 18.48
C THR A 7 -41.15 19.79 18.54
N SER A 8 -42.28 19.86 17.82
CA SER A 8 -43.27 18.77 17.79
C SER A 8 -42.72 17.54 17.10
N PHE A 9 -41.95 17.71 16.02
CA PHE A 9 -41.33 16.62 15.31
C PHE A 9 -40.20 15.99 16.14
N ARG A 10 -39.35 16.80 16.79
CA ARG A 10 -38.30 16.27 17.67
C ARG A 10 -38.88 15.45 18.81
N THR A 11 -39.96 15.95 19.46
CA THR A 11 -40.64 15.24 20.56
C THR A 11 -41.18 13.89 20.07
N ARG A 12 -41.86 13.87 18.91
CA ARG A 12 -42.35 12.61 18.31
C ARG A 12 -41.21 11.63 18.02
N CYS A 13 -40.11 12.06 17.40
CA CYS A 13 -38.97 11.21 17.14
C CYS A 13 -38.39 10.65 18.44
N ARG A 14 -38.27 11.44 19.50
CA ARG A 14 -37.80 10.98 20.81
C ARG A 14 -38.74 9.92 21.39
N GLU A 15 -40.03 10.09 21.31
CA GLU A 15 -41.02 9.10 21.76
C GLU A 15 -40.92 7.81 20.95
N TRP A 16 -40.76 7.89 19.60
CA TRP A 16 -40.65 6.75 18.74
C TRP A 16 -39.36 5.94 18.96
N LEU A 17 -38.27 6.61 19.34
CA LEU A 17 -36.98 5.97 19.61
C LEU A 17 -36.87 5.44 21.06
N GLY A 18 -37.61 6.03 21.99
CA GLY A 18 -37.78 5.56 23.37
C GLY A 18 -36.50 5.06 24.04
N SER A 19 -36.55 3.81 24.52
CA SER A 19 -35.41 3.15 25.19
C SER A 19 -34.40 2.53 24.24
N THR A 20 -34.58 2.63 22.92
CA THR A 20 -33.74 1.94 21.92
C THR A 20 -32.45 2.70 21.68
N CYS A 21 -32.48 4.03 21.81
CA CYS A 21 -31.35 4.91 21.48
C CYS A 21 -31.20 6.03 22.49
N GLU A 22 -29.95 6.47 22.72
CA GLU A 22 -29.70 7.74 23.40
C GLU A 22 -29.90 8.88 22.38
N VAL A 23 -30.89 9.76 22.65
CA VAL A 23 -31.28 10.84 21.75
C VAL A 23 -30.78 12.17 22.26
N MET A 24 -30.06 12.91 21.43
CA MET A 24 -29.79 14.34 21.63
C MET A 24 -30.44 15.18 20.54
N GLU A 25 -30.70 16.44 20.84
CA GLU A 25 -31.39 17.34 19.94
C GLU A 25 -30.62 18.63 19.72
N SER A 26 -30.77 19.17 18.52
CA SER A 26 -30.35 20.51 18.17
C SER A 26 -31.42 21.18 17.32
N THR A 27 -31.65 22.48 17.53
CA THR A 27 -32.57 23.28 16.73
C THR A 27 -31.92 23.96 15.55
N THR A 28 -30.58 23.84 15.41
CA THR A 28 -29.81 24.46 14.33
C THR A 28 -28.65 23.56 13.90
N PRO A 29 -28.19 23.62 12.62
CA PRO A 29 -27.01 22.95 12.16
C PRO A 29 -25.73 23.32 12.94
N GLN A 30 -25.56 24.58 13.32
CA GLN A 30 -24.40 25.05 14.08
C GLN A 30 -24.38 24.46 15.51
N GLY A 31 -25.52 24.36 16.18
CA GLY A 31 -25.62 23.67 17.44
C GLY A 31 -25.32 22.18 17.34
N ALA A 32 -25.78 21.56 16.25
CA ALA A 32 -25.46 20.17 15.96
C ALA A 32 -23.94 19.95 15.75
N LEU A 33 -23.25 20.85 15.04
CA LEU A 33 -21.81 20.77 14.84
C LEU A 33 -21.02 20.79 16.15
N GLN A 34 -21.45 21.66 17.09
CA GLN A 34 -20.83 21.73 18.42
C GLN A 34 -21.00 20.44 19.23
N LEU A 35 -22.13 19.74 19.06
CA LEU A 35 -22.37 18.45 19.70
C LEU A 35 -21.51 17.35 19.05
N LEU A 36 -21.44 17.33 17.72
CA LEU A 36 -20.69 16.37 16.93
C LEU A 36 -19.16 16.50 17.13
N GLN A 37 -18.68 17.70 17.44
CA GLN A 37 -17.27 17.92 17.80
C GLN A 37 -16.91 17.44 19.21
N LYS A 38 -17.89 17.36 20.12
CA LYS A 38 -17.68 16.94 21.51
C LYS A 38 -17.75 15.43 21.69
N ARG A 39 -18.58 14.74 20.91
CA ARG A 39 -18.76 13.29 20.97
C ARG A 39 -19.26 12.73 19.62
N PRO A 40 -18.94 11.48 19.30
CA PRO A 40 -19.46 10.82 18.10
C PRO A 40 -20.96 10.50 18.23
N PHE A 41 -21.63 10.43 17.09
CA PHE A 41 -23.01 9.99 16.95
C PHE A 41 -23.10 8.97 15.82
N ASP A 42 -23.85 7.89 16.03
CA ASP A 42 -24.06 6.87 15.00
C ASP A 42 -24.93 7.39 13.86
N VAL A 43 -25.95 8.17 14.19
CA VAL A 43 -26.95 8.65 13.25
C VAL A 43 -27.28 10.11 13.51
N VAL A 44 -27.46 10.86 12.41
CA VAL A 44 -28.02 12.22 12.40
C VAL A 44 -29.28 12.21 11.55
N LEU A 45 -30.39 12.57 12.18
CA LEU A 45 -31.64 12.96 11.50
C LEU A 45 -31.58 14.46 11.28
N LEU A 46 -31.47 14.91 10.04
CA LEU A 46 -31.22 16.31 9.70
C LEU A 46 -32.33 16.86 8.84
N ASP A 47 -33.00 17.89 9.34
CA ASP A 47 -33.99 18.63 8.52
C ASP A 47 -33.28 19.35 7.37
N VAL A 48 -33.92 19.39 6.22
CA VAL A 48 -33.46 20.16 5.06
C VAL A 48 -33.69 21.65 5.27
N ARG A 49 -34.86 22.02 5.88
CA ARG A 49 -35.33 23.40 6.03
C ARG A 49 -35.31 23.80 7.49
N PHE A 50 -34.86 25.02 7.78
CA PHE A 50 -34.85 25.63 9.11
C PHE A 50 -35.48 27.00 9.02
N ASP A 51 -36.74 27.16 9.54
CA ASP A 51 -37.46 28.41 9.48
C ASP A 51 -36.93 29.46 10.51
N ASN A 52 -36.15 29.03 11.46
CA ASN A 52 -35.51 29.88 12.48
C ASN A 52 -34.15 30.49 12.02
N ILE A 53 -33.72 30.25 10.78
CA ILE A 53 -32.46 30.73 10.23
C ILE A 53 -32.72 31.57 8.96
N ALA A 54 -32.09 32.73 8.83
CA ALA A 54 -32.14 33.53 7.61
C ALA A 54 -31.57 32.72 6.44
N ASN A 55 -32.32 32.55 5.36
CA ASN A 55 -32.04 31.69 4.22
C ASN A 55 -31.98 30.18 4.55
N GLY A 56 -32.76 29.70 5.49
CA GLY A 56 -32.77 28.34 5.98
C GLY A 56 -33.44 27.28 5.08
N GLU A 57 -33.87 27.64 3.85
CA GLU A 57 -34.56 26.70 2.93
C GLU A 57 -33.76 25.44 2.56
N GLU A 58 -32.45 25.53 2.52
CA GLU A 58 -31.55 24.42 2.19
C GLU A 58 -30.42 24.28 3.23
N ALA A 59 -30.54 24.83 4.43
CA ALA A 59 -29.49 24.85 5.45
C ALA A 59 -29.00 23.45 5.85
N GLY A 60 -29.90 22.45 5.84
CA GLY A 60 -29.51 21.06 6.07
C GLY A 60 -28.62 20.48 4.96
N LEU A 61 -28.86 20.85 3.70
CA LEU A 61 -28.00 20.42 2.59
C LEU A 61 -26.64 21.13 2.60
N GLU A 62 -26.62 22.41 2.93
CA GLU A 62 -25.39 23.20 3.09
C GLU A 62 -24.54 22.69 4.26
N PHE A 63 -25.12 21.98 5.20
CA PHE A 63 -24.43 21.40 6.35
C PHE A 63 -23.72 20.06 6.03
N LEU A 64 -24.12 19.34 4.99
CA LEU A 64 -23.53 18.04 4.64
C LEU A 64 -22.01 18.06 4.42
N PRO A 65 -21.42 19.06 3.72
CA PRO A 65 -19.96 19.16 3.59
C PRO A 65 -19.21 19.27 4.92
N GLU A 66 -19.82 19.92 5.92
CA GLU A 66 -19.21 20.06 7.25
C GLU A 66 -19.22 18.72 8.01
N LEU A 67 -20.29 17.93 7.86
CA LEU A 67 -20.37 16.58 8.44
C LEU A 67 -19.30 15.65 7.87
N GLN A 68 -18.94 15.79 6.59
CA GLN A 68 -17.88 14.98 5.96
C GLN A 68 -16.46 15.30 6.45
N LYS A 69 -16.27 16.46 7.10
CA LYS A 69 -14.98 16.86 7.69
C LYS A 69 -14.77 16.30 9.09
N LEU A 70 -15.79 15.71 9.70
CA LEU A 70 -15.68 15.12 11.03
C LEU A 70 -14.78 13.88 11.02
N PRO A 71 -14.03 13.63 12.10
CA PRO A 71 -13.22 12.42 12.24
C PRO A 71 -14.04 11.14 12.11
N GLU A 72 -15.29 11.19 12.63
CA GLU A 72 -16.27 10.12 12.57
C GLU A 72 -17.54 10.67 11.92
N VAL A 73 -17.76 10.27 10.67
CA VAL A 73 -18.92 10.72 9.88
C VAL A 73 -20.14 9.90 10.28
N PRO A 74 -21.20 10.53 10.85
CA PRO A 74 -22.42 9.81 11.18
C PRO A 74 -23.17 9.39 9.92
N GLN A 75 -24.02 8.35 10.01
CA GLN A 75 -25.02 8.12 8.98
C GLN A 75 -26.05 9.24 9.04
N VAL A 76 -26.29 9.90 7.93
CA VAL A 76 -27.24 11.02 7.86
C VAL A 76 -28.51 10.58 7.16
N PHE A 77 -29.66 10.89 7.74
CA PHE A 77 -30.95 10.86 7.09
C PHE A 77 -31.45 12.29 6.96
N LEU A 78 -31.67 12.74 5.73
CA LEU A 78 -32.27 14.03 5.45
C LEU A 78 -33.79 13.93 5.61
N LEU A 79 -34.36 14.86 6.34
CA LEU A 79 -35.80 14.94 6.60
C LEU A 79 -36.39 16.05 5.75
N THR A 80 -37.50 15.79 5.06
CA THR A 80 -38.26 16.83 4.33
C THR A 80 -39.75 16.76 4.65
N GLY A 81 -40.42 17.93 4.72
CA GLY A 81 -41.83 18.03 5.02
C GLY A 81 -42.74 18.27 3.81
N HIS A 82 -42.18 18.44 2.59
CA HIS A 82 -42.91 18.83 1.38
C HIS A 82 -43.05 17.66 0.38
N ASP A 83 -43.74 17.92 -0.73
CA ASP A 83 -44.21 16.95 -1.72
C ASP A 83 -43.12 16.02 -2.24
N VAL A 84 -43.33 14.70 -2.07
CA VAL A 84 -42.38 13.59 -2.30
C VAL A 84 -41.73 13.61 -3.67
N ALA A 85 -42.45 13.99 -4.74
CA ALA A 85 -41.98 13.88 -6.09
C ALA A 85 -41.06 15.06 -6.50
N ALA A 86 -41.33 16.26 -6.04
CA ALA A 86 -40.55 17.46 -6.35
C ALA A 86 -39.23 17.50 -5.55
N ASP A 87 -39.26 17.10 -4.29
CA ASP A 87 -38.11 17.14 -3.38
C ASP A 87 -37.09 16.03 -3.67
N THR A 88 -37.54 14.83 -4.02
CA THR A 88 -36.65 13.73 -4.40
C THR A 88 -35.88 14.03 -5.69
N LEU A 89 -36.49 14.71 -6.65
CA LEU A 89 -35.82 15.13 -7.89
C LEU A 89 -34.85 16.30 -7.65
N ARG A 90 -35.21 17.24 -6.76
CA ARG A 90 -34.41 18.44 -6.51
C ARG A 90 -33.15 18.15 -5.67
N TRP A 91 -33.29 17.35 -4.60
CA TRP A 91 -32.21 17.09 -3.65
C TRP A 91 -31.62 15.68 -3.72
N GLY A 92 -32.28 14.75 -4.39
CA GLY A 92 -31.82 13.37 -4.51
C GLY A 92 -30.43 13.21 -5.12
N SER A 93 -30.10 14.02 -6.14
CA SER A 93 -28.77 14.02 -6.75
C SER A 93 -27.68 14.60 -5.84
N GLN A 94 -28.04 15.57 -5.01
CA GLN A 94 -27.15 16.21 -4.05
C GLN A 94 -26.94 15.32 -2.84
N ALA A 95 -28.02 14.72 -2.31
CA ALA A 95 -27.97 13.74 -1.22
C ALA A 95 -27.15 12.50 -1.61
N ALA A 96 -27.32 12.00 -2.85
CA ALA A 96 -26.58 10.86 -3.36
C ALA A 96 -25.04 11.10 -3.41
N ARG A 97 -24.58 12.34 -3.64
CA ARG A 97 -23.15 12.68 -3.61
C ARG A 97 -22.52 12.46 -2.23
N TYR A 98 -23.32 12.58 -1.18
CA TYR A 98 -22.88 12.41 0.21
C TYR A 98 -23.30 11.06 0.80
N GLY A 99 -23.88 10.16 -0.01
CA GLY A 99 -24.37 8.85 0.47
C GLY A 99 -25.52 8.95 1.49
N VAL A 100 -26.34 10.00 1.38
CA VAL A 100 -27.39 10.33 2.34
C VAL A 100 -28.74 9.88 1.82
N GLU A 101 -29.57 9.31 2.70
CA GLU A 101 -30.93 8.89 2.39
C GLU A 101 -31.92 10.00 2.76
N VAL A 102 -32.92 10.25 1.91
CA VAL A 102 -33.96 11.25 2.12
C VAL A 102 -35.22 10.58 2.65
N LEU A 103 -35.76 11.09 3.78
CA LEU A 103 -36.96 10.59 4.42
C LEU A 103 -38.01 11.70 4.48
N HIS A 104 -39.29 11.36 4.23
CA HIS A 104 -40.42 12.31 4.31
C HIS A 104 -41.05 12.28 5.65
N LYS A 105 -41.10 13.43 6.36
CA LYS A 105 -41.69 13.58 7.70
C LYS A 105 -43.14 13.14 7.75
N SER A 106 -43.93 13.40 6.68
CA SER A 106 -45.37 13.07 6.62
C SER A 106 -45.64 11.58 6.47
N HIS A 107 -44.70 10.82 5.90
CA HIS A 107 -44.85 9.39 5.68
C HIS A 107 -44.02 8.55 6.66
N LEU A 108 -43.20 9.18 7.49
CA LEU A 108 -42.32 8.50 8.42
C LEU A 108 -43.15 7.94 9.60
N THR A 109 -43.13 6.63 9.72
CA THR A 109 -43.75 5.89 10.81
C THR A 109 -42.74 5.49 11.89
N PRO A 110 -43.17 5.25 13.14
CA PRO A 110 -42.28 4.75 14.19
C PRO A 110 -41.54 3.45 13.77
N GLN A 111 -42.30 2.52 13.17
CA GLN A 111 -41.74 1.25 12.72
C GLN A 111 -40.66 1.45 11.64
N GLU A 112 -40.94 2.30 10.66
CA GLU A 112 -39.99 2.57 9.57
C GLU A 112 -38.68 3.21 10.10
N LEU A 113 -38.81 4.24 10.97
CA LEU A 113 -37.63 4.87 11.58
C LEU A 113 -36.83 3.88 12.41
N GLN A 114 -37.48 3.03 13.23
CA GLN A 114 -36.83 2.02 14.04
C GLN A 114 -36.12 0.97 13.19
N VAL A 115 -36.75 0.49 12.11
CA VAL A 115 -36.13 -0.49 11.20
C VAL A 115 -34.90 0.08 10.53
N ARG A 116 -34.97 1.31 9.99
CA ARG A 116 -33.83 1.99 9.35
C ARG A 116 -32.69 2.23 10.33
N LEU A 117 -32.99 2.72 11.52
CA LEU A 117 -31.98 2.90 12.56
C LEU A 117 -31.37 1.59 13.02
N ARG A 118 -32.19 0.54 13.21
CA ARG A 118 -31.69 -0.78 13.56
C ARG A 118 -30.73 -1.29 12.49
N THR A 119 -31.08 -1.17 11.22
CA THR A 119 -30.24 -1.58 10.10
C THR A 119 -28.89 -0.84 10.12
N VAL A 120 -28.88 0.46 10.37
CA VAL A 120 -27.64 1.25 10.49
C VAL A 120 -26.82 0.83 11.71
N LEU A 121 -27.46 0.66 12.87
CA LEU A 121 -26.78 0.24 14.10
C LEU A 121 -26.24 -1.20 14.01
N GLU A 122 -26.99 -2.11 13.39
CA GLU A 122 -26.53 -3.47 13.12
C GLU A 122 -25.37 -3.48 12.12
N ARG A 123 -25.46 -2.65 11.07
CA ARG A 123 -24.37 -2.47 10.11
C ARG A 123 -23.11 -1.89 10.79
N ARG A 124 -23.24 -0.88 11.66
CA ARG A 124 -22.13 -0.33 12.44
C ARG A 124 -21.59 -1.30 13.48
N ARG A 125 -22.44 -2.13 14.10
CA ARG A 125 -22.00 -3.24 14.96
C ARG A 125 -21.33 -4.35 14.18
N ALA A 126 -21.80 -4.63 12.95
CA ALA A 126 -21.17 -5.59 12.04
C ALA A 126 -19.87 -5.08 11.42
N PHE A 127 -19.72 -3.74 11.27
CA PHE A 127 -18.51 -3.08 10.77
C PHE A 127 -17.98 -2.10 11.83
N PRO A 128 -17.06 -2.54 12.72
CA PRO A 128 -16.42 -1.67 13.69
C PRO A 128 -15.78 -0.44 13.01
N GLU A 129 -15.73 0.69 13.72
CA GLU A 129 -15.15 1.94 13.22
C GLU A 129 -13.75 1.81 12.61
N TRP A 130 -12.96 0.86 13.12
CA TRP A 130 -11.62 0.61 12.60
C TRP A 130 -11.64 0.01 11.18
N GLN A 131 -12.69 -0.76 10.82
CA GLN A 131 -12.87 -1.28 9.46
C GLN A 131 -13.20 -0.17 8.48
N GLU A 132 -14.13 0.73 8.84
CA GLU A 132 -14.44 1.89 8.01
C GLU A 132 -13.22 2.79 7.83
N PHE A 133 -12.45 2.99 8.91
CA PHE A 133 -11.19 3.73 8.84
C PHE A 133 -10.21 3.11 7.84
N LEU A 134 -9.95 1.80 7.91
CA LEU A 134 -9.05 1.10 6.99
C LEU A 134 -9.58 1.13 5.55
N GLN A 135 -10.88 0.97 5.37
CA GLN A 135 -11.54 0.96 4.06
C GLN A 135 -11.37 2.28 3.31
N ARG A 136 -11.34 3.43 4.02
CA ARG A 136 -11.05 4.75 3.42
C ARG A 136 -9.72 4.78 2.67
N PHE A 137 -8.76 3.96 3.07
CA PHE A 137 -7.43 3.84 2.47
C PHE A 137 -7.29 2.61 1.58
N GLY A 138 -8.41 1.96 1.22
CA GLY A 138 -8.41 0.76 0.38
C GLY A 138 -7.93 -0.52 1.07
N ILE A 139 -7.85 -0.53 2.40
CA ILE A 139 -7.49 -1.71 3.20
C ILE A 139 -8.77 -2.38 3.66
N LEU A 140 -9.07 -3.54 3.07
CA LEU A 140 -10.24 -4.35 3.45
C LEU A 140 -9.83 -5.43 4.44
N SER A 141 -10.52 -5.47 5.59
CA SER A 141 -10.33 -6.51 6.60
C SER A 141 -11.57 -6.63 7.49
N CYS A 142 -11.81 -7.84 7.99
CA CYS A 142 -12.77 -8.13 9.04
C CYS A 142 -12.13 -8.86 10.24
N SER A 143 -10.83 -9.10 10.19
CA SER A 143 -10.10 -9.76 11.27
C SER A 143 -9.76 -8.82 12.41
N GLY A 144 -10.04 -9.23 13.65
CA GLY A 144 -9.70 -8.46 14.85
C GLY A 144 -8.20 -8.17 15.01
N ARG A 145 -7.32 -8.93 14.33
CA ARG A 145 -5.88 -8.64 14.30
C ARG A 145 -5.56 -7.32 13.58
N MET A 146 -6.40 -6.90 12.64
CA MET A 146 -6.24 -5.65 11.92
C MET A 146 -6.78 -4.44 12.67
N GLU A 147 -7.54 -4.63 13.74
CA GLU A 147 -7.98 -3.55 14.63
C GLU A 147 -6.78 -2.84 15.29
N GLU A 148 -5.82 -3.61 15.81
CA GLU A 148 -4.60 -3.05 16.38
C GLU A 148 -3.78 -2.28 15.33
N VAL A 149 -3.71 -2.79 14.10
CA VAL A 149 -3.06 -2.11 12.98
C VAL A 149 -3.76 -0.78 12.69
N ALA A 150 -5.09 -0.77 12.63
CA ALA A 150 -5.90 0.44 12.42
C ALA A 150 -5.65 1.48 13.52
N ARG A 151 -5.64 1.04 14.78
CA ARG A 151 -5.37 1.89 15.94
C ARG A 151 -3.98 2.53 15.87
N ARG A 152 -2.96 1.75 15.51
CA ARG A 152 -1.59 2.24 15.33
C ARG A 152 -1.47 3.19 14.15
N ILE A 153 -2.11 2.90 13.01
CA ILE A 153 -2.13 3.83 11.86
C ILE A 153 -2.71 5.17 12.29
N ARG A 154 -3.87 5.18 12.99
CA ARG A 154 -4.52 6.41 13.48
C ARG A 154 -3.61 7.19 14.43
N ALA A 155 -2.98 6.51 15.39
CA ALA A 155 -2.08 7.16 16.35
C ALA A 155 -0.78 7.66 15.71
N TYR A 156 -0.14 6.80 14.90
CA TYR A 156 1.17 7.11 14.33
C TYR A 156 1.10 8.05 13.12
N SER A 157 -0.07 8.21 12.49
CA SER A 157 -0.24 9.23 11.45
C SER A 157 0.03 10.65 11.96
N MET A 158 -0.18 10.90 13.25
CA MET A 158 -0.03 12.23 13.87
C MET A 158 1.40 12.54 14.35
N VAL A 159 2.34 11.60 14.28
CA VAL A 159 3.73 11.80 14.72
C VAL A 159 4.65 12.10 13.53
N GLU A 160 5.69 12.88 13.79
CA GLU A 160 6.70 13.25 12.78
C GLU A 160 7.89 12.28 12.74
N GLU A 161 8.06 11.47 13.77
CA GLU A 161 9.11 10.48 13.88
C GLU A 161 8.94 9.37 12.83
N PRO A 162 10.05 8.67 12.49
CA PRO A 162 9.99 7.52 11.60
C PRO A 162 9.03 6.43 12.09
N VAL A 163 8.31 5.82 11.15
CA VAL A 163 7.44 4.65 11.42
C VAL A 163 7.96 3.47 10.63
N LEU A 164 8.25 2.36 11.31
CA LEU A 164 8.64 1.09 10.69
C LEU A 164 7.43 0.16 10.54
N ILE A 165 7.23 -0.38 9.34
CA ILE A 165 6.20 -1.36 9.03
C ILE A 165 6.89 -2.71 8.80
N LEU A 166 6.59 -3.66 9.69
CA LEU A 166 7.05 -5.05 9.58
C LEU A 166 5.97 -5.93 9.01
N GLY A 167 6.35 -6.94 8.26
CA GLY A 167 5.43 -7.96 7.76
C GLY A 167 5.95 -8.65 6.52
N GLU A 168 5.49 -9.87 6.31
CA GLU A 168 5.87 -10.67 5.16
C GLU A 168 5.60 -9.97 3.82
N THR A 169 6.27 -10.44 2.78
CA THR A 169 6.02 -9.95 1.41
C THR A 169 4.56 -10.16 1.02
N GLY A 170 3.93 -9.13 0.45
CA GLY A 170 2.54 -9.20 -0.01
C GLY A 170 1.46 -9.01 1.06
N THR A 171 1.80 -8.65 2.30
CA THR A 171 0.81 -8.39 3.39
C THR A 171 0.07 -7.06 3.24
N GLY A 172 0.60 -6.11 2.44
CA GLY A 172 0.01 -4.78 2.24
C GLY A 172 0.79 -3.63 2.87
N LYS A 173 2.10 -3.78 3.16
CA LYS A 173 2.95 -2.74 3.77
C LYS A 173 2.85 -1.38 3.07
N SER A 174 2.88 -1.36 1.75
CA SER A 174 2.81 -0.12 0.95
C SER A 174 1.44 0.58 1.09
N LEU A 175 0.33 -0.19 1.21
CA LEU A 175 -1.00 0.37 1.49
C LEU A 175 -1.05 1.02 2.89
N VAL A 176 -0.45 0.37 3.89
CA VAL A 176 -0.36 0.92 5.25
C VAL A 176 0.52 2.18 5.27
N ALA A 177 1.63 2.20 4.54
CA ALA A 177 2.47 3.40 4.40
C ALA A 177 1.68 4.56 3.77
N ARG A 178 0.89 4.27 2.74
CA ARG A 178 0.00 5.25 2.12
C ARG A 178 -1.08 5.74 3.08
N ALA A 179 -1.72 4.83 3.84
CA ALA A 179 -2.71 5.17 4.85
C ALA A 179 -2.13 6.09 5.95
N LEU A 180 -0.90 5.83 6.41
CA LEU A 180 -0.19 6.67 7.37
C LEU A 180 0.04 8.09 6.85
N HIS A 181 0.37 8.22 5.56
CA HIS A 181 0.53 9.52 4.92
C HIS A 181 -0.83 10.24 4.77
N ASP A 182 -1.81 9.57 4.17
CA ASP A 182 -3.12 10.16 3.84
C ASP A 182 -3.93 10.52 5.10
N ALA A 183 -3.69 9.83 6.23
CA ALA A 183 -4.28 10.15 7.54
C ALA A 183 -3.51 11.23 8.32
N SER A 184 -2.37 11.73 7.80
CA SER A 184 -1.48 12.64 8.52
C SER A 184 -1.75 14.11 8.17
N PRO A 185 -1.20 15.07 8.96
CA PRO A 185 -1.20 16.48 8.59
C PRO A 185 -0.50 16.76 7.25
N ARG A 186 0.35 15.81 6.77
CA ARG A 186 1.10 15.90 5.51
C ARG A 186 0.36 15.30 4.31
N ALA A 187 -0.91 14.91 4.44
CA ALA A 187 -1.71 14.26 3.39
C ALA A 187 -1.80 15.04 2.06
N LYS A 188 -1.64 16.38 2.12
CA LYS A 188 -1.62 17.24 0.92
C LYS A 188 -0.22 17.39 0.30
N GLY A 189 0.82 16.93 0.99
CA GLY A 189 2.21 16.95 0.52
C GLY A 189 2.52 15.77 -0.41
N PRO A 190 3.71 15.74 -1.00
CA PRO A 190 4.13 14.64 -1.84
C PRO A 190 4.31 13.35 -1.02
N PHE A 191 3.89 12.22 -1.59
CA PHE A 191 4.24 10.88 -1.13
C PHE A 191 5.18 10.26 -2.14
N GLN A 192 6.44 10.14 -1.78
CA GLN A 192 7.47 9.54 -2.62
C GLN A 192 7.74 8.11 -2.16
N ASP A 193 7.48 7.15 -3.03
CA ASP A 193 7.81 5.74 -2.82
C ASP A 193 9.21 5.45 -3.39
N TRP A 194 10.06 4.86 -2.59
CA TRP A 194 11.40 4.47 -2.99
C TRP A 194 11.74 3.07 -2.47
N HIS A 195 12.00 2.17 -3.40
CA HIS A 195 12.37 0.79 -3.07
C HIS A 195 13.87 0.66 -2.88
N VAL A 196 14.27 0.23 -1.67
CA VAL A 196 15.67 -0.03 -1.34
C VAL A 196 16.10 -1.32 -2.04
N SER A 197 17.05 -1.20 -2.95
CA SER A 197 17.72 -2.36 -3.55
C SER A 197 19.16 -2.39 -3.10
N ALA A 198 19.76 -3.56 -3.11
CA ALA A 198 21.19 -3.73 -2.83
C ALA A 198 22.02 -3.12 -3.97
N VAL A 199 22.15 -1.79 -3.98
CA VAL A 199 22.91 -1.02 -4.96
C VAL A 199 24.18 -0.44 -4.32
N PRO A 200 25.24 -0.16 -5.11
CA PRO A 200 26.42 0.55 -4.61
C PRO A 200 26.05 1.89 -3.97
N LEU A 201 26.77 2.28 -2.90
CA LEU A 201 26.50 3.48 -2.11
C LEU A 201 26.42 4.76 -2.96
N ASP A 202 27.27 4.89 -3.99
CA ASP A 202 27.26 6.05 -4.88
C ASP A 202 25.95 6.17 -5.66
N LEU A 203 25.40 5.03 -6.14
CA LEU A 203 24.13 4.99 -6.84
C LEU A 203 22.99 5.31 -5.88
N LEU A 204 23.00 4.70 -4.71
CA LEU A 204 22.04 4.97 -3.63
C LEU A 204 22.03 6.45 -3.23
N SER A 205 23.21 7.02 -2.99
CA SER A 205 23.35 8.44 -2.64
C SER A 205 22.82 9.36 -3.73
N ARG A 206 23.05 9.03 -5.00
CA ARG A 206 22.52 9.77 -6.14
C ARG A 206 21.00 9.72 -6.19
N GLU A 207 20.41 8.56 -5.99
CA GLU A 207 18.96 8.37 -6.05
C GLU A 207 18.24 9.02 -4.86
N LEU A 208 18.84 8.94 -3.66
CA LEU A 208 18.25 9.53 -2.46
C LEU A 208 18.44 11.05 -2.40
N PHE A 209 19.67 11.53 -2.68
CA PHE A 209 20.04 12.94 -2.44
C PHE A 209 20.24 13.75 -3.70
N GLY A 210 20.30 13.09 -4.87
CA GLY A 210 20.58 13.75 -6.13
C GLY A 210 22.09 13.96 -6.37
N ALA A 211 22.42 14.60 -7.49
CA ALA A 211 23.80 14.88 -7.88
C ALA A 211 23.95 16.24 -8.55
N GLU A 212 25.09 16.89 -8.36
CA GLU A 212 25.48 18.08 -9.11
C GLU A 212 26.01 17.70 -10.51
N ALA A 213 25.99 18.69 -11.41
CA ALA A 213 26.60 18.53 -12.72
C ALA A 213 28.10 18.24 -12.56
N GLY A 214 28.60 17.19 -13.23
CA GLY A 214 30.00 16.78 -13.15
C GLY A 214 30.34 15.86 -11.96
N ALA A 215 29.42 15.53 -11.09
CA ALA A 215 29.63 14.68 -9.91
C ALA A 215 30.10 13.24 -10.26
N TYR A 216 29.80 12.75 -11.45
CA TYR A 216 30.21 11.45 -11.96
C TYR A 216 30.31 11.47 -13.49
N THR A 217 30.96 10.47 -14.08
CA THR A 217 31.07 10.34 -15.54
C THR A 217 29.72 10.17 -16.20
N GLY A 218 29.25 11.23 -16.89
CA GLY A 218 27.92 11.29 -17.52
C GLY A 218 26.91 12.20 -16.81
N ALA A 219 27.28 12.84 -15.70
CA ALA A 219 26.44 13.82 -15.01
C ALA A 219 26.43 15.17 -15.78
N ALA A 220 25.67 15.24 -16.87
CA ALA A 220 25.56 16.45 -17.68
C ALA A 220 24.74 17.58 -17.03
N ARG A 221 23.87 17.24 -16.07
CA ARG A 221 22.96 18.19 -15.39
C ARG A 221 22.80 17.81 -13.92
N ARG A 222 22.45 18.81 -13.11
CA ARG A 222 22.01 18.64 -11.73
C ARG A 222 20.72 17.80 -11.71
N THR A 223 20.63 16.83 -10.81
CA THR A 223 19.46 15.96 -10.59
C THR A 223 19.01 16.02 -9.14
N ASP A 224 17.70 16.04 -8.94
CA ASP A 224 17.08 15.93 -7.62
C ASP A 224 16.93 14.47 -7.22
N GLY A 225 17.08 14.18 -5.93
CA GLY A 225 16.88 12.86 -5.36
C GLY A 225 15.51 12.71 -4.67
N ALA A 226 15.24 11.52 -4.15
CA ALA A 226 13.98 11.18 -3.49
C ALA A 226 13.63 12.09 -2.31
N PHE A 227 14.63 12.55 -1.53
CA PHE A 227 14.42 13.51 -0.44
C PHE A 227 13.93 14.87 -0.94
N HIS A 228 14.42 15.34 -2.09
CA HIS A 228 13.92 16.59 -2.67
C HIS A 228 12.48 16.42 -3.19
N ALA A 229 12.20 15.28 -3.84
CA ALA A 229 10.88 14.98 -4.35
C ALA A 229 9.84 14.81 -3.21
N ALA A 230 10.27 14.37 -2.02
CA ALA A 230 9.45 14.19 -0.84
C ALA A 230 9.34 15.44 0.05
N ASN A 231 10.02 16.54 -0.28
CA ASN A 231 10.10 17.72 0.60
C ASN A 231 8.72 18.31 0.88
N GLY A 232 8.41 18.58 2.15
CA GLY A 232 7.09 18.96 2.64
C GLY A 232 6.08 17.82 2.77
N GLY A 233 6.50 16.58 2.50
CA GLY A 233 5.64 15.39 2.51
C GLY A 233 6.26 14.19 3.22
N THR A 234 6.15 13.02 2.59
CA THR A 234 6.58 11.73 3.16
C THR A 234 7.45 10.96 2.15
N LEU A 235 8.56 10.42 2.61
CA LEU A 235 9.38 9.45 1.89
C LEU A 235 9.13 8.05 2.47
N PHE A 236 8.61 7.17 1.65
CA PHE A 236 8.43 5.77 1.97
C PHE A 236 9.62 4.96 1.45
N LEU A 237 10.30 4.26 2.36
CA LEU A 237 11.47 3.43 2.09
C LEU A 237 11.05 1.95 2.19
N ASP A 238 10.76 1.32 1.07
CA ASP A 238 10.41 -0.11 1.05
C ASP A 238 11.65 -0.99 1.05
N GLU A 239 11.59 -2.11 1.76
CA GLU A 239 12.66 -3.09 1.98
C GLU A 239 13.94 -2.48 2.61
N ILE A 240 13.76 -1.65 3.65
CA ILE A 240 14.86 -0.96 4.34
C ILE A 240 15.89 -1.93 4.95
N GLY A 241 15.51 -3.18 5.19
CA GLY A 241 16.39 -4.24 5.67
C GLY A 241 17.53 -4.63 4.72
N GLU A 242 17.48 -4.14 3.46
CA GLU A 242 18.54 -4.38 2.45
C GLU A 242 19.65 -3.32 2.47
N LEU A 243 19.54 -2.28 3.32
CA LEU A 243 20.58 -1.25 3.42
C LEU A 243 21.91 -1.80 3.93
N THR A 244 22.99 -1.43 3.25
CA THR A 244 24.35 -1.67 3.75
C THR A 244 24.65 -0.79 4.97
N ALA A 245 25.65 -1.16 5.78
CA ALA A 245 26.02 -0.38 6.98
C ALA A 245 26.40 1.06 6.66
N GLU A 246 27.08 1.28 5.52
CA GLU A 246 27.45 2.62 5.05
C GLU A 246 26.23 3.45 4.65
N ALA A 247 25.25 2.82 4.00
CA ALA A 247 24.00 3.48 3.61
C ALA A 247 23.16 3.89 4.82
N GLN A 248 23.17 3.08 5.90
CA GLN A 248 22.50 3.40 7.15
C GLN A 248 23.07 4.68 7.79
N VAL A 249 24.39 4.86 7.77
CA VAL A 249 25.05 6.09 8.31
C VAL A 249 24.57 7.33 7.57
N VAL A 250 24.54 7.25 6.24
CA VAL A 250 24.17 8.41 5.41
C VAL A 250 22.70 8.75 5.56
N LEU A 251 21.84 7.74 5.64
CA LEU A 251 20.40 7.91 5.84
C LEU A 251 20.08 8.44 7.26
N LEU A 252 20.75 7.88 8.30
CA LEU A 252 20.61 8.35 9.68
C LEU A 252 20.89 9.85 9.78
N LYS A 253 21.99 10.29 9.18
CA LYS A 253 22.36 11.71 9.18
C LYS A 253 21.32 12.60 8.52
N ALA A 254 20.73 12.16 7.39
CA ALA A 254 19.67 12.89 6.72
C ALA A 254 18.39 13.00 7.58
N ILE A 255 18.06 11.93 8.33
CA ILE A 255 16.88 11.90 9.22
C ILE A 255 17.09 12.81 10.45
N GLU A 256 18.28 12.80 11.05
CA GLU A 256 18.56 13.57 12.28
C GLU A 256 18.79 15.06 12.03
N GLU A 257 19.63 15.37 11.05
CA GLU A 257 20.00 16.76 10.75
C GLU A 257 18.93 17.49 9.92
N LYS A 258 18.00 16.76 9.32
CA LYS A 258 17.03 17.28 8.33
C LYS A 258 17.75 18.07 7.22
N GLN A 259 18.92 17.59 6.84
CA GLN A 259 19.77 18.16 5.81
C GLN A 259 20.36 17.06 4.95
N ILE A 260 20.47 17.31 3.68
CA ILE A 260 21.07 16.41 2.70
C ILE A 260 22.16 17.14 1.91
N ARG A 261 23.05 16.36 1.30
CA ARG A 261 24.05 16.88 0.35
C ARG A 261 23.97 16.08 -0.92
N ARG A 262 23.88 16.78 -2.05
CA ARG A 262 23.96 16.13 -3.36
C ARG A 262 25.35 15.52 -3.56
N LEU A 263 25.42 14.47 -4.32
CA LEU A 263 26.70 13.91 -4.74
C LEU A 263 27.51 14.99 -5.50
N GLY A 264 28.76 15.20 -5.09
CA GLY A 264 29.61 16.25 -5.64
C GLY A 264 29.42 17.66 -5.09
N SER A 265 28.46 17.87 -4.15
CA SER A 265 28.24 19.16 -3.50
C SER A 265 28.91 19.26 -2.13
N THR A 266 29.42 20.43 -1.79
CA THR A 266 29.88 20.78 -0.44
C THR A 266 28.79 21.45 0.39
N THR A 267 27.69 21.89 -0.26
CA THR A 267 26.61 22.64 0.39
C THR A 267 25.55 21.67 0.89
N ALA A 268 25.13 21.85 2.15
CA ALA A 268 23.98 21.12 2.73
C ALA A 268 22.68 21.88 2.42
N GLU A 269 21.65 21.16 2.05
CA GLU A 269 20.31 21.67 1.77
C GLU A 269 19.34 21.15 2.83
N ARG A 270 18.51 22.01 3.41
CA ARG A 270 17.48 21.62 4.38
C ARG A 270 16.32 20.94 3.66
N VAL A 271 15.84 19.85 4.25
CA VAL A 271 14.66 19.10 3.77
C VAL A 271 13.72 18.82 4.95
N ASP A 272 12.44 18.98 4.70
CA ASP A 272 11.39 18.63 5.65
C ASP A 272 10.64 17.41 5.15
N VAL A 273 11.11 16.23 5.52
CA VAL A 273 10.59 14.95 5.03
C VAL A 273 10.28 14.03 6.22
N ARG A 274 9.04 13.52 6.27
CA ARG A 274 8.66 12.46 7.17
C ARG A 274 9.07 11.12 6.58
N ILE A 275 9.62 10.22 7.38
CA ILE A 275 10.07 8.89 6.95
C ILE A 275 9.07 7.82 7.39
N ILE A 276 8.67 6.97 6.44
CA ILE A 276 8.01 5.70 6.70
C ILE A 276 8.88 4.64 6.07
N ALA A 277 9.20 3.58 6.82
CA ALA A 277 10.04 2.48 6.34
C ALA A 277 9.27 1.17 6.38
N ALA A 278 9.58 0.23 5.49
CA ALA A 278 9.02 -1.11 5.53
C ALA A 278 10.08 -2.18 5.26
N THR A 279 9.87 -3.37 5.81
CA THR A 279 10.70 -4.55 5.53
C THR A 279 9.93 -5.84 5.78
N ASN A 280 10.33 -6.90 5.08
CA ASN A 280 9.87 -8.27 5.31
C ASN A 280 10.76 -9.05 6.28
N ARG A 281 11.91 -8.49 6.68
CA ARG A 281 12.84 -9.17 7.60
C ARG A 281 12.27 -9.18 9.02
N PRO A 282 12.43 -10.31 9.74
CA PRO A 282 12.01 -10.40 11.14
C PRO A 282 12.86 -9.50 12.03
N TRP A 283 12.29 -9.11 13.18
CA TRP A 283 12.87 -8.19 14.14
C TRP A 283 14.28 -8.56 14.61
N GLU A 284 14.48 -9.86 14.86
CA GLU A 284 15.77 -10.41 15.33
C GLU A 284 16.87 -10.22 14.29
N GLU A 285 16.53 -10.39 13.01
CA GLU A 285 17.48 -10.19 11.91
C GLU A 285 17.84 -8.72 11.73
N LEU A 286 16.86 -7.82 11.83
CA LEU A 286 17.11 -6.38 11.75
C LEU A 286 18.05 -5.89 12.84
N ARG A 287 17.88 -6.38 14.07
CA ARG A 287 18.75 -6.04 15.20
C ARG A 287 20.21 -6.45 14.98
N GLY A 288 20.44 -7.55 14.26
CA GLY A 288 21.79 -8.01 13.92
C GLY A 288 22.41 -7.31 12.71
N ARG A 289 21.59 -6.75 11.82
CA ARG A 289 22.03 -6.10 10.56
C ARG A 289 22.16 -4.59 10.66
N PHE A 290 21.31 -3.96 11.46
CA PHE A 290 21.33 -2.53 11.62
C PHE A 290 22.38 -2.11 12.64
N ARG A 291 22.99 -0.97 12.39
CA ARG A 291 23.77 -0.26 13.42
C ARG A 291 22.83 0.11 14.55
N GLU A 292 23.33 0.10 15.76
CA GLU A 292 22.53 0.35 16.95
C GLU A 292 21.86 1.74 16.94
N ASP A 293 22.60 2.78 16.51
CA ASP A 293 22.13 4.14 16.38
C ASP A 293 20.97 4.25 15.35
N PHE A 294 21.15 3.65 14.18
CA PHE A 294 20.13 3.61 13.13
C PHE A 294 18.90 2.81 13.56
N PHE A 295 19.12 1.66 14.22
CA PHE A 295 18.05 0.79 14.70
C PHE A 295 17.09 1.56 15.62
N TYR A 296 17.59 2.19 16.69
CA TYR A 296 16.73 2.94 17.62
C TYR A 296 16.03 4.12 16.97
N ARG A 297 16.64 4.76 15.98
CA ARG A 297 16.03 5.88 15.29
C ARG A 297 14.86 5.47 14.38
N ILE A 298 15.01 4.36 13.64
CA ILE A 298 14.01 3.93 12.67
C ILE A 298 12.86 3.12 13.31
N THR A 299 13.09 2.53 14.48
CA THR A 299 12.12 1.64 15.17
C THR A 299 11.33 2.33 16.26
N ALA A 300 11.40 3.67 16.38
CA ALA A 300 10.70 4.44 17.40
C ALA A 300 9.19 4.12 17.46
N PHE A 301 8.56 3.97 16.29
CA PHE A 301 7.19 3.55 16.13
C PHE A 301 7.14 2.36 15.16
N THR A 302 6.49 1.27 15.58
CA THR A 302 6.47 0.05 14.77
C THR A 302 5.04 -0.46 14.61
N ILE A 303 4.69 -0.80 13.35
CA ILE A 303 3.45 -1.49 12.98
C ILE A 303 3.83 -2.85 12.42
N GLU A 304 3.30 -3.91 13.01
CA GLU A 304 3.46 -5.27 12.52
C GLU A 304 2.19 -5.72 11.81
N LEU A 305 2.33 -6.12 10.55
CA LEU A 305 1.23 -6.62 9.73
C LEU A 305 1.16 -8.14 9.84
N PRO A 306 0.02 -8.68 10.26
CA PRO A 306 -0.15 -10.12 10.35
C PRO A 306 -0.13 -10.75 8.94
N ALA A 307 0.44 -11.94 8.84
CA ALA A 307 0.37 -12.73 7.62
C ALA A 307 -1.09 -13.12 7.31
N LEU A 308 -1.40 -13.35 6.02
CA LEU A 308 -2.77 -13.64 5.60
C LEU A 308 -3.34 -14.92 6.25
N ARG A 309 -2.50 -15.95 6.47
CA ARG A 309 -2.85 -17.17 7.21
C ARG A 309 -3.21 -16.95 8.68
N GLU A 310 -2.82 -15.81 9.26
CA GLU A 310 -3.15 -15.44 10.65
C GLU A 310 -4.46 -14.65 10.76
N ARG A 311 -5.04 -14.30 9.62
CA ARG A 311 -6.33 -13.59 9.47
C ARG A 311 -7.22 -14.28 8.43
N PRO A 312 -7.60 -15.53 8.66
CA PRO A 312 -8.35 -16.34 7.70
C PRO A 312 -9.68 -15.71 7.30
N GLU A 313 -10.32 -14.94 8.19
CA GLU A 313 -11.56 -14.21 7.91
C GLU A 313 -11.43 -13.23 6.74
N ASP A 314 -10.23 -12.67 6.56
CA ASP A 314 -9.95 -11.74 5.46
C ASP A 314 -9.83 -12.45 4.11
N ILE A 315 -9.47 -13.74 4.08
CA ILE A 315 -9.31 -14.49 2.83
C ILE A 315 -10.62 -14.51 2.05
N ALA A 316 -11.72 -14.90 2.71
CA ALA A 316 -13.04 -14.95 2.09
C ALA A 316 -13.54 -13.57 1.68
N LEU A 317 -13.36 -12.56 2.56
CA LEU A 317 -13.73 -11.18 2.29
C LEU A 317 -13.00 -10.62 1.06
N LEU A 318 -11.68 -10.75 1.02
CA LEU A 318 -10.85 -10.29 -0.09
C LEU A 318 -11.17 -11.03 -1.39
N ALA A 319 -11.37 -12.35 -1.32
CA ALA A 319 -11.70 -13.15 -2.48
C ALA A 319 -13.05 -12.74 -3.10
N ARG A 320 -14.09 -12.58 -2.29
CA ARG A 320 -15.40 -12.11 -2.76
C ARG A 320 -15.28 -10.71 -3.38
N HIS A 321 -14.63 -9.78 -2.69
CA HIS A 321 -14.47 -8.41 -3.17
C HIS A 321 -13.76 -8.35 -4.54
N LEU A 322 -12.64 -9.05 -4.67
CA LEU A 322 -11.85 -9.06 -5.89
C LEU A 322 -12.58 -9.70 -7.07
N LEU A 323 -13.34 -10.78 -6.83
CA LEU A 323 -14.10 -11.46 -7.86
C LEU A 323 -15.36 -10.69 -8.26
N GLN A 324 -16.05 -10.06 -7.32
CA GLN A 324 -17.23 -9.24 -7.59
C GLN A 324 -16.94 -8.04 -8.49
N GLN A 325 -15.77 -7.42 -8.37
CA GLN A 325 -15.34 -6.34 -9.27
C GLN A 325 -15.34 -6.75 -10.75
N HIS A 326 -15.25 -8.04 -11.00
CA HIS A 326 -15.23 -8.62 -12.34
C HIS A 326 -16.50 -9.40 -12.69
N GLY A 327 -17.54 -9.29 -11.86
CA GLY A 327 -18.83 -9.95 -12.06
C GLY A 327 -18.77 -11.48 -11.90
N CYS A 328 -17.79 -12.00 -11.15
CA CYS A 328 -17.67 -13.42 -10.82
C CYS A 328 -18.22 -13.68 -9.41
N GLU A 329 -18.86 -14.83 -9.25
CA GLU A 329 -19.44 -15.31 -7.99
C GLU A 329 -18.62 -16.48 -7.43
N LEU A 330 -18.24 -16.41 -6.17
CA LEU A 330 -17.48 -17.43 -5.47
C LEU A 330 -18.45 -18.32 -4.68
N VAL A 331 -18.47 -19.64 -4.99
CA VAL A 331 -19.33 -20.58 -4.23
C VAL A 331 -18.70 -20.91 -2.87
N PRO A 332 -19.51 -21.22 -1.83
CA PRO A 332 -19.00 -21.52 -0.49
C PRO A 332 -17.93 -22.62 -0.45
N ALA A 333 -18.13 -23.71 -1.22
CA ALA A 333 -17.14 -24.79 -1.31
C ALA A 333 -15.79 -24.36 -1.93
N ALA A 334 -15.75 -23.28 -2.69
CA ALA A 334 -14.50 -22.70 -3.20
C ALA A 334 -13.80 -21.81 -2.16
N GLU A 335 -14.56 -21.17 -1.28
CA GLU A 335 -14.00 -20.43 -0.13
C GLU A 335 -13.26 -21.37 0.82
N GLU A 336 -13.84 -22.55 1.12
CA GLU A 336 -13.18 -23.57 1.95
C GLU A 336 -11.80 -23.95 1.41
N VAL A 337 -11.69 -24.12 0.09
CA VAL A 337 -10.41 -24.44 -0.55
C VAL A 337 -9.39 -23.29 -0.41
N LEU A 338 -9.85 -22.03 -0.49
CA LEU A 338 -8.97 -20.88 -0.28
C LEU A 338 -8.50 -20.78 1.17
N LEU A 339 -9.33 -21.17 2.14
CA LEU A 339 -8.98 -21.17 3.57
C LEU A 339 -7.96 -22.26 3.94
N GLU A 340 -7.95 -23.40 3.22
CA GLU A 340 -7.01 -24.50 3.44
C GLU A 340 -5.56 -24.16 3.00
N TYR A 341 -5.39 -23.15 2.14
CA TYR A 341 -4.07 -22.81 1.58
C TYR A 341 -3.31 -21.80 2.48
N HIS A 342 -1.99 -21.96 2.58
CA HIS A 342 -1.15 -21.19 3.53
C HIS A 342 -0.78 -19.77 3.10
N TRP A 343 -0.96 -19.42 1.85
CA TRP A 343 -0.69 -18.11 1.28
C TRP A 343 0.71 -17.55 1.60
N PRO A 344 1.80 -18.22 1.18
CA PRO A 344 3.16 -17.73 1.45
C PRO A 344 3.44 -16.34 0.84
N GLY A 345 2.80 -16.00 -0.28
CA GLY A 345 2.84 -14.66 -0.89
C GLY A 345 1.72 -13.72 -0.43
N ASN A 346 0.98 -14.09 0.63
CA ASN A 346 -0.06 -13.30 1.27
C ASN A 346 -1.12 -12.74 0.28
N VAL A 347 -1.55 -11.49 0.45
CA VAL A 347 -2.59 -10.87 -0.38
C VAL A 347 -2.16 -10.74 -1.84
N ARG A 348 -0.87 -10.52 -2.12
CA ARG A 348 -0.36 -10.45 -3.49
C ARG A 348 -0.53 -11.79 -4.23
N GLU A 349 -0.26 -12.89 -3.57
CA GLU A 349 -0.47 -14.23 -4.12
C GLU A 349 -1.97 -14.52 -4.30
N LEU A 350 -2.80 -14.19 -3.30
CA LEU A 350 -4.25 -14.33 -3.38
C LEU A 350 -4.81 -13.59 -4.62
N GLN A 351 -4.42 -12.33 -4.81
CA GLN A 351 -4.82 -11.54 -5.98
C GLN A 351 -4.41 -12.20 -7.30
N HIS A 352 -3.18 -12.71 -7.37
CA HIS A 352 -2.67 -13.38 -8.55
C HIS A 352 -3.44 -14.67 -8.86
N ILE A 353 -3.67 -15.51 -7.85
CA ILE A 353 -4.42 -16.76 -8.00
C ILE A 353 -5.87 -16.49 -8.42
N LEU A 354 -6.54 -15.53 -7.77
CA LEU A 354 -7.93 -15.19 -8.12
C LEU A 354 -8.05 -14.64 -9.55
N LYS A 355 -7.07 -13.85 -9.99
CA LYS A 355 -7.02 -13.38 -11.38
C LYS A 355 -6.87 -14.52 -12.38
N ARG A 356 -6.03 -15.52 -12.07
CA ARG A 356 -5.90 -16.74 -12.89
C ARG A 356 -7.21 -17.54 -12.91
N VAL A 357 -7.82 -17.75 -11.73
CA VAL A 357 -9.11 -18.44 -11.59
C VAL A 357 -10.19 -17.76 -12.43
N GLN A 358 -10.24 -16.44 -12.43
CA GLN A 358 -11.16 -15.64 -13.23
C GLN A 358 -10.95 -15.85 -14.74
N VAL A 359 -9.71 -15.86 -15.21
CA VAL A 359 -9.38 -16.11 -16.62
C VAL A 359 -9.82 -17.52 -17.03
N GLU A 360 -9.53 -18.53 -16.21
CA GLU A 360 -9.95 -19.91 -16.46
C GLU A 360 -11.48 -20.05 -16.49
N ALA A 361 -12.21 -19.39 -15.56
CA ALA A 361 -13.67 -19.35 -15.57
C ALA A 361 -14.21 -18.74 -16.87
N THR A 362 -13.59 -17.67 -17.34
CA THR A 362 -13.97 -17.02 -18.60
C THR A 362 -13.75 -17.93 -19.80
N LEU A 363 -12.65 -18.71 -19.82
CA LEU A 363 -12.37 -19.70 -20.86
C LEU A 363 -13.40 -20.87 -20.85
N GLU A 364 -13.89 -21.25 -19.66
CA GLU A 364 -14.95 -22.24 -19.50
C GLU A 364 -16.37 -21.66 -19.76
N GLY A 365 -16.49 -20.36 -20.09
CA GLY A 365 -17.76 -19.69 -20.36
C GLY A 365 -18.64 -19.50 -19.13
N THR A 366 -18.07 -19.52 -17.93
CA THR A 366 -18.79 -19.37 -16.65
C THR A 366 -18.33 -18.13 -15.87
N ARG A 367 -19.20 -17.62 -14.99
CA ARG A 367 -18.87 -16.58 -14.01
C ARG A 367 -18.86 -17.13 -12.57
N THR A 368 -19.17 -18.41 -12.42
CA THR A 368 -19.23 -19.09 -11.14
C THR A 368 -17.89 -19.77 -10.83
N ILE A 369 -17.24 -19.34 -9.77
CA ILE A 369 -15.95 -19.87 -9.33
C ILE A 369 -16.20 -21.07 -8.41
N THR A 370 -15.88 -22.27 -8.91
CA THR A 370 -16.08 -23.54 -8.20
C THR A 370 -14.81 -24.01 -7.49
N SER A 371 -14.97 -24.89 -6.49
CA SER A 371 -13.84 -25.51 -5.76
C SER A 371 -12.89 -26.28 -6.69
N ARG A 372 -13.44 -26.93 -7.75
CA ARG A 372 -12.65 -27.63 -8.77
C ARG A 372 -11.70 -26.66 -9.47
N LEU A 373 -12.20 -25.50 -9.87
CA LEU A 373 -11.43 -24.50 -10.60
C LEU A 373 -10.30 -23.90 -9.74
N VAL A 374 -10.63 -23.58 -8.48
CA VAL A 374 -9.65 -23.07 -7.51
C VAL A 374 -8.56 -24.10 -7.25
N ARG A 375 -8.92 -25.38 -7.00
CA ARG A 375 -7.94 -26.46 -6.79
C ARG A 375 -7.05 -26.69 -8.01
N LYS A 376 -7.60 -26.64 -9.23
CA LYS A 376 -6.82 -26.75 -10.47
C LYS A 376 -5.72 -25.68 -10.49
N VAL A 377 -6.10 -24.40 -10.31
CA VAL A 377 -5.15 -23.29 -10.38
C VAL A 377 -4.12 -23.33 -9.25
N LEU A 378 -4.53 -23.68 -8.02
CA LEU A 378 -3.60 -23.84 -6.89
C LEU A 378 -2.62 -25.00 -7.12
N GLN A 379 -3.05 -26.13 -7.65
CA GLN A 379 -2.17 -27.26 -7.99
C GLN A 379 -1.15 -26.88 -9.05
N GLU A 380 -1.58 -26.20 -10.11
CA GLU A 380 -0.68 -25.68 -11.13
C GLU A 380 0.31 -24.66 -10.56
N HIS A 381 -0.14 -23.82 -9.63
CA HIS A 381 0.73 -22.85 -8.94
C HIS A 381 1.76 -23.54 -8.06
N ALA A 382 1.36 -24.57 -7.31
CA ALA A 382 2.26 -25.34 -6.45
C ALA A 382 3.27 -26.21 -7.25
N GLN A 383 2.93 -26.60 -8.46
CA GLN A 383 3.82 -27.38 -9.37
C GLN A 383 4.83 -26.48 -10.09
N VAL A 384 4.60 -25.16 -10.15
CA VAL A 384 5.64 -24.20 -10.54
C VAL A 384 6.55 -24.07 -9.32
N PRO A 385 7.79 -24.63 -9.33
CA PRO A 385 8.64 -24.57 -8.16
C PRO A 385 8.85 -23.11 -7.77
N SER A 386 8.96 -22.83 -6.47
CA SER A 386 9.31 -21.53 -5.89
C SER A 386 10.59 -20.97 -6.52
N SER A 387 11.43 -21.85 -7.12
CA SER A 387 12.54 -21.54 -8.03
C SER A 387 12.12 -20.86 -9.35
N ALA A 388 10.85 -20.76 -9.70
CA ALA A 388 10.46 -20.13 -10.97
C ALA A 388 10.39 -18.59 -10.89
N VAL A 389 10.26 -18.00 -9.71
CA VAL A 389 10.47 -16.55 -9.51
C VAL A 389 11.97 -16.28 -9.42
N GLU A 390 12.75 -17.13 -8.78
CA GLU A 390 14.21 -17.22 -8.95
C GLU A 390 14.57 -17.53 -10.40
N SER A 391 13.79 -18.34 -11.12
CA SER A 391 14.05 -18.72 -12.51
C SER A 391 13.79 -17.60 -13.52
N LEU A 392 13.03 -16.56 -13.26
CA LEU A 392 12.94 -15.38 -14.15
C LEU A 392 14.20 -14.51 -14.05
N VAL A 393 14.76 -14.37 -12.88
CA VAL A 393 16.09 -13.76 -12.68
C VAL A 393 17.16 -14.70 -13.23
N ASP A 394 17.05 -16.01 -12.98
CA ASP A 394 17.91 -17.05 -13.52
C ASP A 394 17.75 -17.24 -15.03
N ALA A 395 16.55 -17.17 -15.59
CA ALA A 395 16.33 -17.23 -17.04
C ALA A 395 16.93 -16.01 -17.75
N ARG A 396 16.86 -14.84 -17.14
CA ARG A 396 17.50 -13.60 -17.63
C ARG A 396 19.03 -13.70 -17.54
N LEU A 397 19.52 -14.21 -16.41
CA LEU A 397 20.93 -14.55 -16.19
C LEU A 397 21.41 -15.62 -17.17
N ARG A 398 20.67 -16.71 -17.37
CA ARG A 398 20.99 -17.77 -18.35
C ARG A 398 21.06 -17.23 -19.79
N THR A 399 20.09 -16.40 -20.19
CA THR A 399 20.07 -15.78 -21.52
C THR A 399 21.23 -14.80 -21.70
N GLU A 400 21.60 -14.06 -20.68
CA GLU A 400 22.76 -13.14 -20.71
C GLU A 400 24.07 -13.93 -20.71
N CYS A 401 24.19 -14.98 -19.90
CA CYS A 401 25.29 -15.91 -19.91
C CYS A 401 25.46 -16.56 -21.27
N GLN A 402 24.37 -17.06 -21.85
CA GLN A 402 24.40 -17.74 -23.14
C GLN A 402 24.89 -16.83 -24.26
N LYS A 403 24.41 -15.58 -24.33
CA LYS A 403 24.89 -14.58 -25.30
C LYS A 403 26.36 -14.25 -25.13
N ILE A 404 26.83 -14.10 -23.90
CA ILE A 404 28.26 -13.83 -23.61
C ILE A 404 29.12 -15.04 -23.98
N TRP A 405 28.63 -16.25 -23.70
CA TRP A 405 29.35 -17.49 -24.02
C TRP A 405 29.42 -17.78 -25.52
N GLU A 406 28.33 -17.56 -26.26
CA GLU A 406 28.31 -17.68 -27.71
C GLU A 406 29.32 -16.72 -28.35
N ALA A 407 29.35 -15.46 -27.94
CA ALA A 407 30.30 -14.48 -28.43
C ALA A 407 31.75 -14.84 -28.08
N LEU A 408 32.03 -15.36 -26.90
CA LEU A 408 33.36 -15.80 -26.49
C LEU A 408 33.81 -17.05 -27.25
N ARG A 409 32.94 -18.04 -27.46
CA ARG A 409 33.23 -19.25 -28.26
C ARG A 409 33.56 -18.89 -29.71
N LYS A 410 32.73 -18.03 -30.33
CA LYS A 410 32.92 -17.58 -31.72
C LYS A 410 34.25 -16.87 -31.93
N HIS A 411 34.75 -16.20 -30.90
CA HIS A 411 36.02 -15.47 -30.95
C HIS A 411 37.18 -16.18 -30.21
N GLY A 412 37.08 -17.50 -29.97
CA GLY A 412 38.14 -18.29 -29.34
C GLY A 412 38.60 -17.81 -27.98
N GLY A 413 37.67 -17.24 -27.16
CA GLY A 413 37.97 -16.68 -25.85
C GLY A 413 38.49 -15.23 -25.84
N ASN A 414 38.56 -14.57 -27.00
CA ASN A 414 39.07 -13.20 -27.09
C ASN A 414 38.05 -12.19 -26.64
N VAL A 415 38.18 -11.71 -25.38
CA VAL A 415 37.27 -10.78 -24.72
C VAL A 415 37.06 -9.47 -25.48
N THR A 416 38.13 -8.97 -26.17
CA THR A 416 38.06 -7.70 -26.93
C THR A 416 37.18 -7.83 -28.17
N ARG A 417 37.27 -8.95 -28.90
CA ARG A 417 36.42 -9.20 -30.06
C ARG A 417 35.00 -9.54 -29.68
N ALA A 418 34.81 -10.31 -28.63
CA ALA A 418 33.49 -10.62 -28.08
C ALA A 418 32.75 -9.34 -27.57
N ALA A 419 33.46 -8.43 -26.90
CA ALA A 419 32.93 -7.16 -26.47
C ALA A 419 32.45 -6.28 -27.63
N LYS A 420 33.23 -6.26 -28.72
CA LYS A 420 32.87 -5.53 -29.95
C LYS A 420 31.61 -6.10 -30.61
N GLU A 421 31.46 -7.43 -30.65
CA GLU A 421 30.25 -8.08 -31.16
C GLU A 421 29.02 -7.82 -30.31
N LEU A 422 29.19 -7.80 -28.99
CA LEU A 422 28.11 -7.53 -28.04
C LEU A 422 27.77 -6.02 -27.86
N GLY A 423 28.52 -5.12 -28.55
CA GLY A 423 28.29 -3.67 -28.47
C GLY A 423 28.61 -3.04 -27.11
N ILE A 424 29.45 -3.68 -26.29
CA ILE A 424 29.83 -3.21 -24.95
C ILE A 424 31.36 -3.01 -24.83
N ARG A 425 31.78 -2.23 -23.82
CA ARG A 425 33.21 -2.01 -23.55
C ARG A 425 33.87 -3.27 -23.01
N ARG A 426 35.15 -3.48 -23.35
CA ARG A 426 35.92 -4.62 -22.87
C ARG A 426 35.95 -4.76 -21.37
N GLU A 427 36.11 -3.65 -20.65
CA GLU A 427 36.14 -3.60 -19.18
C GLU A 427 34.80 -4.05 -18.59
N THR A 428 33.70 -3.61 -19.20
CA THR A 428 32.34 -4.01 -18.80
C THR A 428 32.11 -5.51 -19.00
N LEU A 429 32.57 -6.06 -20.16
CA LEU A 429 32.47 -7.50 -20.41
C LEU A 429 33.34 -8.31 -19.45
N SER A 430 34.55 -7.85 -19.14
CA SER A 430 35.46 -8.53 -18.19
C SER A 430 34.85 -8.57 -16.78
N ARG A 431 34.24 -7.49 -16.31
CA ARG A 431 33.53 -7.42 -15.02
C ARG A 431 32.34 -8.37 -15.01
N LYS A 432 31.47 -8.33 -16.00
CA LYS A 432 30.33 -9.24 -16.13
C LYS A 432 30.75 -10.72 -16.14
N ILE A 433 31.83 -11.07 -16.84
CA ILE A 433 32.37 -12.44 -16.83
C ILE A 433 32.79 -12.84 -15.40
N SER A 434 33.40 -11.95 -14.63
CA SER A 434 33.83 -12.25 -13.26
C SER A 434 32.62 -12.43 -12.33
N GLU A 435 31.64 -11.54 -12.41
CA GLU A 435 30.37 -11.60 -11.66
C GLU A 435 29.58 -12.87 -11.97
N LEU A 436 29.53 -13.26 -13.25
CA LEU A 436 28.85 -14.48 -13.68
C LEU A 436 29.58 -15.76 -13.21
N LYS A 437 30.91 -15.77 -13.15
CA LYS A 437 31.69 -16.88 -12.62
C LYS A 437 31.42 -17.10 -11.12
N GLU A 438 31.34 -16.04 -10.35
CA GLU A 438 31.10 -16.10 -8.93
C GLU A 438 29.68 -16.62 -8.64
N ARG A 439 28.69 -16.10 -9.36
CA ARG A 439 27.30 -16.51 -9.23
C ARG A 439 27.01 -17.93 -9.73
N CYS A 440 27.69 -18.37 -10.80
CA CYS A 440 27.60 -19.77 -11.26
C CYS A 440 28.18 -20.75 -10.22
N ARG A 441 29.21 -20.35 -9.47
CA ARG A 441 29.78 -21.18 -8.39
C ARG A 441 28.83 -21.28 -7.20
N GLU A 442 28.19 -20.18 -6.83
CA GLU A 442 27.19 -20.13 -5.72
C GLU A 442 25.98 -21.01 -6.04
N LEU A 443 25.55 -21.06 -7.31
CA LEU A 443 24.39 -21.82 -7.76
C LEU A 443 24.74 -23.28 -8.21
N GLY A 444 25.99 -23.72 -8.09
CA GLY A 444 26.40 -25.09 -8.43
C GLY A 444 26.38 -25.44 -9.90
N TYR A 445 26.42 -24.44 -10.83
CA TYR A 445 26.48 -24.68 -12.27
C TYR A 445 27.91 -24.94 -12.75
N GLU A 446 28.08 -25.92 -13.65
CA GLU A 446 29.36 -26.17 -14.33
C GLU A 446 29.76 -24.97 -15.20
N ILE A 447 30.96 -24.46 -14.96
CA ILE A 447 31.56 -23.35 -15.73
C ILE A 447 32.24 -23.90 -16.95
N ASP A 448 31.84 -23.45 -18.16
CA ASP A 448 32.46 -23.85 -19.43
C ASP A 448 34.01 -23.62 -19.41
N PRO A 449 34.82 -24.62 -19.79
CA PRO A 449 36.28 -24.54 -19.79
C PRO A 449 36.88 -23.38 -20.59
N VAL A 450 36.15 -22.83 -21.56
CA VAL A 450 36.56 -21.65 -22.34
C VAL A 450 36.71 -20.39 -21.50
N LEU A 451 35.94 -20.28 -20.40
CA LEU A 451 36.04 -19.19 -19.44
C LEU A 451 37.22 -19.31 -18.47
N CYS A 452 37.80 -20.52 -18.33
CA CYS A 452 38.95 -20.74 -17.45
C CYS A 452 40.29 -20.36 -18.12
N LYS A 453 40.35 -20.25 -19.47
CA LYS A 453 41.56 -19.92 -20.21
C LYS A 453 41.78 -18.41 -20.45
N GLY A 454 41.62 -17.61 -19.45
CA GLY A 454 41.90 -16.17 -19.54
C GLY A 454 42.99 -15.72 -18.60
N LYS A 455 44.24 -16.10 -18.85
CA LYS A 455 45.53 -15.41 -18.61
C LYS A 455 46.71 -16.35 -18.88
N ASN A 456 47.62 -15.88 -19.70
CA ASN A 456 48.93 -16.39 -20.09
C ASN A 456 49.02 -17.22 -21.36
N SER A 457 49.10 -16.52 -22.49
CA SER A 457 49.96 -16.93 -23.57
C SER A 457 50.52 -15.68 -24.25
N GLY A 458 51.60 -15.22 -23.73
CA GLY A 458 52.38 -14.12 -24.27
C GLY A 458 53.77 -14.09 -23.66
N LYS A 459 54.61 -15.13 -23.96
CA LYS A 459 56.06 -15.12 -24.06
C LYS A 459 56.58 -16.55 -24.14
N SER A 460 56.66 -17.09 -25.33
CA SER A 460 57.58 -18.18 -25.60
C SER A 460 58.84 -17.56 -26.20
N SER A 461 59.86 -17.47 -25.42
CA SER A 461 61.24 -17.35 -25.93
C SER A 461 61.69 -18.69 -26.37
N THR A 462 62.06 -18.75 -27.61
CA THR A 462 63.01 -19.71 -28.26
C THR A 462 64.30 -19.85 -27.46
N ASN A 463 64.73 -21.10 -27.28
CA ASN A 463 66.08 -21.68 -27.26
C ASN A 463 65.89 -23.11 -26.75
N GLY A 464 66.21 -24.17 -27.47
CA GLY A 464 67.48 -24.38 -28.15
C GLY A 464 68.08 -25.63 -27.57
N ALA A 465 68.12 -26.70 -28.37
CA ALA A 465 69.16 -27.72 -28.45
C ALA A 465 69.35 -28.77 -27.32
N GLN A 466 69.28 -30.01 -27.76
CA GLN A 466 70.22 -31.14 -27.52
C GLN A 466 70.29 -31.73 -26.08
N GLN A 467 69.74 -32.88 -25.84
CA GLN A 467 70.33 -34.21 -25.84
C GLN A 467 69.26 -35.28 -25.55
#